data_235776849c3b8b6359efb1034ced3567
#
_entry.id   235776849c3b8b6359efb1034ced3567
#
_cell.length_a   1.000
_cell.length_b   1.000
_cell.length_c   1.000
_cell.angle_alpha   90.00
_cell.angle_beta   90.00
_cell.angle_gamma   90.00
#
_symmetry.space_group_name_H-M   'P 1'
#
loop_
_entity.id
_entity.type
_entity.pdbx_description
1 polymer ?
#
loop_
_entity_poly.entity_id
_entity_poly.type
_entity_poly.pdbx_seq_one_letter_code
_entity_poly.pdbx_strand_id
1 'polypeptide(L)'
;MESYARGQTTIMYEREGDGPPILLLAPGGMRSANNFWNNMPWNPREKLQDQFELIGMDQRNAGISTAPITKNDNWDVYKEDQISLLDHLEVEKCHLVGMCIGGPFIANLLKTYPERFKSAVMLQPVGIDQNRQAFYDMFDDWAKEKINEQSGPTTETMTKFKHNMWDGDFLLTATEQEISRIRTPLLILMGNDLYHPQSTSRKIADLAPNATLLEKWKSSDFLEGANTAVIDFLNQHT
;
A
#
# COMPACT_ATOMS: atom_id res chain seq x y z
N MET A 1 -0.25 13.28 -15.26
CA MET A 1 0.16 13.28 -13.83
C MET A 1 -0.11 14.67 -13.26
N GLU A 2 -0.77 14.74 -12.13
CA GLU A 2 -1.18 15.96 -11.42
C GLU A 2 -0.44 16.04 -10.09
N SER A 3 -0.54 17.16 -9.38
CA SER A 3 0.13 17.34 -8.09
C SER A 3 -0.81 17.92 -7.04
N TYR A 4 -0.69 17.43 -5.81
CA TYR A 4 -1.32 17.96 -4.62
C TYR A 4 -0.26 18.41 -3.62
N ALA A 5 -0.32 19.65 -3.17
CA ALA A 5 0.64 20.22 -2.23
C ALA A 5 0.01 20.48 -0.86
N ARG A 6 0.68 20.02 0.21
CA ARG A 6 0.31 20.26 1.61
C ARG A 6 1.56 20.69 2.39
N GLY A 7 1.68 21.98 2.66
CA GLY A 7 2.88 22.54 3.25
C GLY A 7 4.11 22.34 2.35
N GLN A 8 5.11 21.61 2.84
CA GLN A 8 6.32 21.29 2.09
C GLN A 8 6.25 19.92 1.38
N THR A 9 5.14 19.21 1.48
CA THR A 9 4.92 17.93 0.83
C THR A 9 4.17 18.15 -0.48
N THR A 10 4.68 17.55 -1.57
CA THR A 10 4.01 17.50 -2.86
C THR A 10 3.81 16.05 -3.25
N ILE A 11 2.57 15.63 -3.38
CA ILE A 11 2.19 14.29 -3.82
C ILE A 11 1.79 14.34 -5.29
N MET A 12 2.44 13.51 -6.09
CA MET A 12 2.09 13.33 -7.50
C MET A 12 1.09 12.19 -7.63
N TYR A 13 0.08 12.39 -8.47
CA TYR A 13 -0.98 11.39 -8.67
C TYR A 13 -1.49 11.40 -10.11
N GLU A 14 -2.21 10.37 -10.48
CA GLU A 14 -2.94 10.22 -11.74
C GLU A 14 -4.36 9.75 -11.45
N ARG A 15 -5.31 10.21 -12.26
CA ARG A 15 -6.68 9.73 -12.29
C ARG A 15 -6.98 9.16 -13.66
N GLU A 16 -7.50 7.95 -13.73
CA GLU A 16 -7.81 7.25 -14.97
C GLU A 16 -9.12 6.48 -14.81
N GLY A 17 -9.90 6.38 -15.91
CA GLY A 17 -11.19 5.70 -15.91
C GLY A 17 -12.32 6.50 -15.26
N ASP A 18 -13.50 5.90 -15.29
CA ASP A 18 -14.75 6.45 -14.73
C ASP A 18 -15.43 5.36 -13.92
N GLY A 19 -16.11 5.74 -12.84
CA GLY A 19 -16.86 4.80 -11.99
C GLY A 19 -16.54 4.92 -10.51
N PRO A 20 -16.78 3.87 -9.71
CA PRO A 20 -16.45 3.88 -8.29
C PRO A 20 -14.95 4.06 -8.06
N PRO A 21 -14.52 5.00 -7.18
CA PRO A 21 -13.11 5.29 -7.03
C PRO A 21 -12.34 4.20 -6.29
N ILE A 22 -11.11 3.96 -6.74
CA ILE A 22 -10.12 3.07 -6.12
C ILE A 22 -8.84 3.85 -5.86
N LEU A 23 -8.35 3.88 -4.61
CA LEU A 23 -6.99 4.33 -4.32
C LEU A 23 -6.01 3.18 -4.53
N LEU A 24 -5.04 3.39 -5.43
CA LEU A 24 -3.98 2.42 -5.74
C LEU A 24 -2.73 2.69 -4.90
N LEU A 25 -2.31 1.70 -4.13
CA LEU A 25 -1.12 1.72 -3.28
C LEU A 25 -0.05 0.78 -3.87
N ALA A 26 0.82 1.35 -4.68
CA ALA A 26 1.78 0.62 -5.51
C ALA A 26 2.82 -0.15 -4.68
N PRO A 27 3.40 -1.23 -5.22
CA PRO A 27 4.55 -1.89 -4.62
C PRO A 27 5.82 -1.03 -4.71
N GLY A 28 6.94 -1.51 -4.16
CA GLY A 28 8.24 -0.87 -4.31
C GLY A 28 8.90 -0.43 -2.99
N GLY A 29 8.35 -0.81 -1.84
CA GLY A 29 8.90 -0.42 -0.54
C GLY A 29 8.94 1.10 -0.40
N MET A 30 10.09 1.64 0.01
CA MET A 30 10.28 3.09 0.16
C MET A 30 10.24 3.86 -1.17
N ARG A 31 10.28 3.16 -2.31
CA ARG A 31 10.18 3.74 -3.66
C ARG A 31 8.79 3.56 -4.28
N SER A 32 7.77 3.25 -3.47
CA SER A 32 6.40 2.99 -3.91
C SER A 32 5.85 4.14 -4.75
N ALA A 33 5.79 3.96 -6.05
CA ALA A 33 5.32 4.93 -7.03
C ALA A 33 4.39 4.25 -8.05
N ASN A 34 3.48 5.03 -8.63
CA ASN A 34 2.41 4.50 -9.50
C ASN A 34 2.95 3.70 -10.70
N ASN A 35 4.11 4.07 -11.23
CA ASN A 35 4.74 3.37 -12.35
C ASN A 35 5.23 1.94 -12.03
N PHE A 36 5.39 1.57 -10.75
CA PHE A 36 5.77 0.20 -10.37
C PHE A 36 4.75 -0.85 -10.77
N TRP A 37 3.48 -0.47 -10.94
CA TRP A 37 2.44 -1.36 -11.42
C TRP A 37 2.74 -1.94 -12.80
N ASN A 38 3.46 -1.23 -13.66
CA ASN A 38 3.79 -1.65 -15.02
C ASN A 38 4.64 -2.93 -15.10
N ASN A 39 5.35 -3.27 -14.00
CA ASN A 39 6.21 -4.44 -13.93
C ASN A 39 5.61 -5.58 -13.09
N MET A 40 4.36 -5.45 -12.69
CA MET A 40 3.71 -6.46 -11.84
C MET A 40 2.98 -7.51 -12.67
N PRO A 41 2.87 -8.75 -12.19
CA PRO A 41 2.16 -9.81 -12.90
C PRO A 41 0.67 -9.49 -13.12
N TRP A 42 0.09 -8.67 -12.25
CA TRP A 42 -1.26 -8.13 -12.37
C TRP A 42 -1.20 -6.61 -12.15
N ASN A 43 -1.61 -5.85 -13.16
CA ASN A 43 -1.58 -4.39 -13.15
C ASN A 43 -3.03 -3.84 -13.06
N PRO A 44 -3.44 -3.23 -11.94
CA PRO A 44 -4.79 -2.70 -11.78
C PRO A 44 -5.15 -1.64 -12.81
N ARG A 45 -4.18 -0.85 -13.29
CA ARG A 45 -4.41 0.19 -14.30
C ARG A 45 -4.91 -0.38 -15.63
N GLU A 46 -4.40 -1.57 -16.02
CA GLU A 46 -4.84 -2.26 -17.22
C GLU A 46 -6.14 -3.06 -17.03
N LYS A 47 -6.39 -3.48 -15.79
CA LYS A 47 -7.44 -4.46 -15.51
C LYS A 47 -8.74 -3.86 -14.98
N LEU A 48 -8.68 -2.65 -14.40
CA LEU A 48 -9.82 -2.06 -13.69
C LEU A 48 -10.31 -0.74 -14.31
N GLN A 49 -9.52 -0.05 -15.16
CA GLN A 49 -9.83 1.29 -15.69
C GLN A 49 -11.14 1.38 -16.49
N ASP A 50 -11.61 0.26 -17.06
CA ASP A 50 -12.86 0.24 -17.83
C ASP A 50 -14.11 0.27 -16.95
N GLN A 51 -13.99 0.03 -15.65
CA GLN A 51 -15.12 -0.08 -14.71
C GLN A 51 -14.99 0.81 -13.47
N PHE A 52 -13.80 1.29 -13.18
CA PHE A 52 -13.49 2.05 -11.96
C PHE A 52 -12.68 3.30 -12.27
N GLU A 53 -12.86 4.33 -11.45
CA GLU A 53 -11.93 5.44 -11.41
C GLU A 53 -10.70 5.03 -10.58
N LEU A 54 -9.53 5.09 -11.18
CA LEU A 54 -8.26 4.71 -10.54
C LEU A 54 -7.49 5.95 -10.11
N ILE A 55 -7.21 6.06 -8.82
CA ILE A 55 -6.40 7.12 -8.23
C ILE A 55 -5.06 6.50 -7.85
N GLY A 56 -4.07 6.65 -8.73
CA GLY A 56 -2.70 6.18 -8.51
C GLY A 56 -1.83 7.30 -7.97
N MET A 57 -1.05 7.05 -6.91
CA MET A 57 -0.16 8.06 -6.32
C MET A 57 1.26 7.56 -6.19
N ASP A 58 2.20 8.48 -6.30
CA ASP A 58 3.57 8.28 -5.81
C ASP A 58 3.58 8.60 -4.32
N GLN A 59 4.03 7.67 -3.49
CA GLN A 59 4.17 7.93 -2.05
C GLN A 59 5.22 9.01 -1.81
N ARG A 60 5.17 9.69 -0.64
CA ARG A 60 6.18 10.70 -0.28
C ARG A 60 7.61 10.19 -0.52
N ASN A 61 8.45 11.01 -1.14
CA ASN A 61 9.85 10.70 -1.46
C ASN A 61 10.06 9.47 -2.38
N ALA A 62 9.02 9.09 -3.12
CA ALA A 62 9.06 8.07 -4.17
C ALA A 62 8.61 8.68 -5.50
N GLY A 63 9.04 8.08 -6.62
CA GLY A 63 8.74 8.62 -7.94
C GLY A 63 9.20 10.09 -8.05
N ILE A 64 8.24 10.98 -8.30
CA ILE A 64 8.48 12.43 -8.33
C ILE A 64 7.73 13.19 -7.22
N SER A 65 7.17 12.48 -6.25
CA SER A 65 6.64 13.07 -5.01
C SER A 65 7.77 13.49 -4.07
N THR A 66 7.60 14.62 -3.40
CA THR A 66 8.61 15.17 -2.48
C THR A 66 8.02 15.50 -1.14
N ALA A 67 8.78 15.27 -0.07
CA ALA A 67 8.43 15.67 1.28
C ALA A 67 9.71 15.85 2.12
N PRO A 68 9.70 16.70 3.15
CA PRO A 68 10.77 16.69 4.14
C PRO A 68 10.91 15.32 4.80
N ILE A 69 12.15 14.86 4.98
CA ILE A 69 12.44 13.64 5.73
C ILE A 69 12.88 14.03 7.12
N THR A 70 12.18 13.49 8.13
CA THR A 70 12.43 13.77 9.53
C THR A 70 12.65 12.50 10.35
N LYS A 71 13.28 12.62 11.51
CA LYS A 71 13.47 11.50 12.45
C LYS A 71 12.17 10.96 13.05
N ASN A 72 11.05 11.69 12.89
CA ASN A 72 9.74 11.30 13.40
C ASN A 72 8.86 10.66 12.33
N ASP A 73 9.34 10.59 11.09
CA ASP A 73 8.57 9.94 10.01
C ASP A 73 8.33 8.47 10.37
N ASN A 74 7.14 8.01 10.05
CA ASN A 74 6.63 6.67 10.33
C ASN A 74 5.47 6.36 9.36
N TRP A 75 4.76 5.27 9.57
CA TRP A 75 3.61 4.89 8.75
C TRP A 75 2.46 5.92 8.74
N ASP A 76 2.32 6.71 9.81
CA ASP A 76 1.22 7.68 9.91
C ASP A 76 1.38 8.85 8.96
N VAL A 77 2.60 9.30 8.66
CA VAL A 77 2.79 10.39 7.69
C VAL A 77 2.35 9.97 6.28
N TYR A 78 2.52 8.69 5.91
CA TYR A 78 2.01 8.14 4.65
C TYR A 78 0.48 8.07 4.65
N LYS A 79 -0.12 7.58 5.74
CA LYS A 79 -1.57 7.54 5.92
C LYS A 79 -2.20 8.93 5.77
N GLU A 80 -1.60 9.95 6.40
CA GLU A 80 -2.06 11.34 6.31
C GLU A 80 -1.94 11.90 4.88
N ASP A 81 -0.91 11.55 4.12
CA ASP A 81 -0.82 11.95 2.72
C ASP A 81 -1.91 11.29 1.88
N GLN A 82 -2.18 9.99 2.09
CA GLN A 82 -3.20 9.22 1.38
C GLN A 82 -4.60 9.77 1.64
N ILE A 83 -4.95 10.04 2.89
CA ILE A 83 -6.24 10.63 3.27
C ILE A 83 -6.37 12.06 2.74
N SER A 84 -5.32 12.88 2.90
CA SER A 84 -5.35 14.26 2.43
C SER A 84 -5.49 14.37 0.91
N LEU A 85 -4.92 13.41 0.16
CA LEU A 85 -5.14 13.34 -1.29
C LEU A 85 -6.61 13.03 -1.60
N LEU A 86 -7.21 12.04 -0.93
CA LEU A 86 -8.64 11.72 -1.12
C LEU A 86 -9.54 12.92 -0.77
N ASP A 87 -9.22 13.65 0.30
CA ASP A 87 -9.96 14.86 0.70
C ASP A 87 -9.82 15.98 -0.35
N HIS A 88 -8.59 16.17 -0.89
CA HIS A 88 -8.35 17.13 -1.97
C HIS A 88 -9.15 16.80 -3.25
N LEU A 89 -9.32 15.52 -3.53
CA LEU A 89 -10.09 15.03 -4.68
C LEU A 89 -11.59 14.92 -4.42
N GLU A 90 -12.06 15.33 -3.23
CA GLU A 90 -13.47 15.24 -2.78
C GLU A 90 -14.00 13.79 -2.82
N VAL A 91 -13.12 12.79 -2.61
CA VAL A 91 -13.48 11.37 -2.57
C VAL A 91 -13.89 10.99 -1.15
N GLU A 92 -15.18 10.93 -0.87
CA GLU A 92 -15.70 10.57 0.45
C GLU A 92 -15.46 9.11 0.80
N LYS A 93 -15.70 8.20 -0.16
CA LYS A 93 -15.50 6.74 -0.01
C LYS A 93 -14.92 6.13 -1.27
N CYS A 94 -13.97 5.22 -1.09
CA CYS A 94 -13.37 4.48 -2.19
C CYS A 94 -13.08 3.03 -1.80
N HIS A 95 -12.66 2.23 -2.78
CA HIS A 95 -11.98 0.96 -2.55
C HIS A 95 -10.48 1.20 -2.41
N LEU A 96 -9.78 0.23 -1.80
CA LEU A 96 -8.32 0.19 -1.74
C LEU A 96 -7.81 -1.00 -2.54
N VAL A 97 -6.80 -0.79 -3.36
CA VAL A 97 -6.03 -1.88 -4.00
C VAL A 97 -4.55 -1.62 -3.75
N GLY A 98 -3.89 -2.52 -3.03
CA GLY A 98 -2.48 -2.34 -2.69
C GLY A 98 -1.68 -3.63 -2.79
N MET A 99 -0.43 -3.51 -3.22
CA MET A 99 0.51 -4.63 -3.35
C MET A 99 1.75 -4.40 -2.48
N CYS A 100 2.30 -5.47 -1.92
CA CYS A 100 3.56 -5.41 -1.17
C CYS A 100 3.42 -4.48 0.05
N ILE A 101 4.12 -3.34 0.07
CA ILE A 101 4.00 -2.28 1.10
C ILE A 101 2.57 -1.70 1.16
N GLY A 102 1.79 -1.85 0.10
CA GLY A 102 0.37 -1.48 0.07
C GLY A 102 -0.46 -2.21 1.13
N GLY A 103 -0.07 -3.42 1.53
CA GLY A 103 -0.75 -4.16 2.60
C GLY A 103 -0.73 -3.43 3.95
N PRO A 104 0.44 -3.09 4.52
CA PRO A 104 0.55 -2.23 5.71
C PRO A 104 -0.13 -0.87 5.57
N PHE A 105 -0.06 -0.20 4.41
CA PHE A 105 -0.81 1.05 4.18
C PHE A 105 -2.31 0.82 4.32
N ILE A 106 -2.86 -0.20 3.67
CA ILE A 106 -4.29 -0.56 3.78
C ILE A 106 -4.66 -0.83 5.24
N ALA A 107 -3.88 -1.64 5.96
CA ALA A 107 -4.17 -1.95 7.35
C ALA A 107 -4.19 -0.69 8.23
N ASN A 108 -3.26 0.25 8.02
CA ASN A 108 -3.21 1.51 8.74
C ASN A 108 -4.42 2.41 8.43
N LEU A 109 -4.83 2.47 7.17
CA LEU A 109 -6.03 3.20 6.75
C LEU A 109 -7.30 2.60 7.35
N LEU A 110 -7.49 1.28 7.25
CA LEU A 110 -8.70 0.60 7.69
C LEU A 110 -8.88 0.61 9.22
N LYS A 111 -7.81 0.58 9.99
CA LYS A 111 -7.91 0.69 11.45
C LYS A 111 -8.22 2.10 11.93
N THR A 112 -7.88 3.13 11.13
CA THR A 112 -7.98 4.53 11.53
C THR A 112 -9.23 5.20 10.96
N TYR A 113 -9.58 4.93 9.69
CA TYR A 113 -10.67 5.56 8.95
C TYR A 113 -11.56 4.51 8.24
N PRO A 114 -12.08 3.49 8.95
CA PRO A 114 -12.82 2.40 8.30
C PRO A 114 -14.03 2.86 7.50
N GLU A 115 -14.66 3.98 7.88
CA GLU A 115 -15.83 4.57 7.21
C GLU A 115 -15.52 5.13 5.81
N ARG A 116 -14.25 5.41 5.51
CA ARG A 116 -13.79 5.94 4.22
C ARG A 116 -13.65 4.85 3.15
N PHE A 117 -13.74 3.56 3.52
CA PHE A 117 -13.40 2.49 2.61
C PHE A 117 -14.52 1.44 2.49
N LYS A 118 -14.94 1.19 1.24
CA LYS A 118 -15.97 0.21 0.90
C LYS A 118 -15.46 -1.23 1.00
N SER A 119 -14.27 -1.50 0.46
CA SER A 119 -13.56 -2.77 0.52
C SER A 119 -12.07 -2.57 0.22
N ALA A 120 -11.25 -3.60 0.45
CA ALA A 120 -9.84 -3.55 0.11
C ALA A 120 -9.31 -4.87 -0.46
N VAL A 121 -8.39 -4.76 -1.43
CA VAL A 121 -7.65 -5.87 -2.02
C VAL A 121 -6.17 -5.73 -1.65
N MET A 122 -5.64 -6.72 -0.95
CA MET A 122 -4.22 -6.81 -0.58
C MET A 122 -3.54 -7.87 -1.44
N LEU A 123 -2.69 -7.46 -2.39
CA LEU A 123 -1.89 -8.37 -3.18
C LEU A 123 -0.54 -8.58 -2.50
N GLN A 124 -0.24 -9.81 -2.13
CA GLN A 124 1.03 -10.20 -1.47
C GLN A 124 1.50 -9.15 -0.44
N PRO A 125 0.73 -8.93 0.65
CA PRO A 125 1.13 -7.95 1.66
C PRO A 125 2.49 -8.32 2.28
N VAL A 126 3.35 -7.31 2.52
CA VAL A 126 4.56 -7.52 3.33
C VAL A 126 4.19 -7.78 4.78
N GLY A 127 5.04 -8.54 5.46
CA GLY A 127 4.87 -8.79 6.90
C GLY A 127 6.13 -9.41 7.50
N ILE A 128 6.19 -9.42 8.83
CA ILE A 128 7.34 -9.91 9.57
C ILE A 128 7.18 -11.40 9.88
N ASP A 129 8.09 -12.18 9.30
CA ASP A 129 8.27 -13.62 9.57
C ASP A 129 9.75 -13.98 9.41
N GLN A 130 10.56 -13.69 10.43
CA GLN A 130 12.02 -13.88 10.49
C GLN A 130 12.82 -13.18 9.37
N ASN A 131 12.23 -12.18 8.72
CA ASN A 131 12.76 -11.49 7.54
C ASN A 131 13.06 -10.00 7.77
N ARG A 132 13.04 -9.51 9.00
CA ARG A 132 13.21 -8.08 9.35
C ARG A 132 14.49 -7.48 8.75
N GLN A 133 15.58 -8.24 8.72
CA GLN A 133 16.84 -7.76 8.16
C GLN A 133 16.72 -7.36 6.69
N ALA A 134 15.94 -8.12 5.90
CA ALA A 134 15.71 -7.78 4.49
C ALA A 134 15.01 -6.42 4.31
N PHE A 135 14.09 -6.06 5.21
CA PHE A 135 13.45 -4.73 5.21
C PHE A 135 14.43 -3.62 5.61
N TYR A 136 15.30 -3.88 6.58
CA TYR A 136 16.35 -2.93 6.95
C TYR A 136 17.33 -2.70 5.79
N ASP A 137 17.78 -3.75 5.12
CA ASP A 137 18.70 -3.66 3.99
C ASP A 137 18.06 -2.86 2.83
N MET A 138 16.79 -3.15 2.52
CA MET A 138 16.01 -2.42 1.51
C MET A 138 15.87 -0.93 1.87
N PHE A 139 15.60 -0.62 3.13
CA PHE A 139 15.53 0.77 3.60
C PHE A 139 16.90 1.45 3.53
N ASP A 140 17.96 0.79 3.96
CA ASP A 140 19.31 1.36 3.96
C ASP A 140 19.82 1.67 2.54
N ASP A 141 19.43 0.87 1.55
CA ASP A 141 19.75 1.16 0.14
C ASP A 141 19.03 2.41 -0.38
N TRP A 142 17.76 2.57 -0.05
CA TRP A 142 17.02 3.81 -0.35
C TRP A 142 17.57 5.01 0.45
N ALA A 143 17.89 4.82 1.72
CA ALA A 143 18.42 5.88 2.58
C ALA A 143 19.76 6.45 2.08
N LYS A 144 20.65 5.60 1.54
CA LYS A 144 21.92 6.04 0.93
C LYS A 144 21.69 7.02 -0.22
N GLU A 145 20.68 6.76 -1.06
CA GLU A 145 20.32 7.68 -2.16
C GLU A 145 19.90 9.04 -1.59
N LYS A 146 18.99 9.03 -0.60
CA LYS A 146 18.44 10.26 0.01
C LYS A 146 19.48 11.08 0.78
N ILE A 147 20.39 10.45 1.49
CA ILE A 147 21.49 11.13 2.19
C ILE A 147 22.42 11.85 1.22
N ASN A 148 22.63 11.28 0.02
CA ASN A 148 23.51 11.85 -1.00
C ASN A 148 22.86 12.98 -1.83
N GLU A 149 21.57 13.23 -1.68
CA GLU A 149 20.90 14.35 -2.32
C GLU A 149 21.38 15.70 -1.74
N GLN A 150 21.33 16.76 -2.54
CA GLN A 150 21.66 18.11 -2.07
C GLN A 150 20.69 18.50 -0.92
N SER A 151 21.23 18.75 0.26
CA SER A 151 20.45 18.99 1.50
C SER A 151 19.65 17.77 1.97
N GLY A 152 20.14 16.56 1.68
CA GLY A 152 19.55 15.31 2.17
C GLY A 152 19.57 15.18 3.69
N PRO A 153 18.81 14.23 4.24
CA PRO A 153 18.73 13.97 5.68
C PRO A 153 20.05 13.41 6.23
N THR A 154 20.26 13.57 7.53
CA THR A 154 21.43 12.96 8.20
C THR A 154 21.25 11.45 8.37
N THR A 155 22.36 10.71 8.53
CA THR A 155 22.35 9.28 8.86
C THR A 155 21.56 9.00 10.14
N GLU A 156 21.67 9.86 11.18
CA GLU A 156 20.88 9.70 12.41
C GLU A 156 19.38 9.80 12.15
N THR A 157 18.96 10.76 11.32
CA THR A 157 17.55 10.91 10.91
C THR A 157 17.05 9.66 10.22
N MET A 158 17.80 9.13 9.25
CA MET A 158 17.42 7.93 8.51
C MET A 158 17.40 6.68 9.39
N THR A 159 18.33 6.54 10.33
CA THR A 159 18.32 5.42 11.29
C THR A 159 17.04 5.42 12.13
N LYS A 160 16.63 6.57 12.68
CA LYS A 160 15.39 6.66 13.45
C LYS A 160 14.16 6.39 12.60
N PHE A 161 14.11 6.94 11.40
CA PHE A 161 13.02 6.69 10.46
C PHE A 161 12.92 5.19 10.11
N LYS A 162 14.06 4.50 9.84
CA LYS A 162 14.09 3.05 9.63
C LYS A 162 13.40 2.27 10.75
N HIS A 163 13.78 2.56 11.99
CA HIS A 163 13.18 1.89 13.14
C HIS A 163 11.69 2.20 13.30
N ASN A 164 11.27 3.44 13.08
CA ASN A 164 9.85 3.81 13.12
C ASN A 164 9.02 3.07 12.06
N MET A 165 9.61 2.72 10.91
CA MET A 165 8.91 2.00 9.84
C MET A 165 8.93 0.48 10.06
N TRP A 166 10.07 -0.09 10.47
CA TRP A 166 10.30 -1.52 10.29
C TRP A 166 10.46 -2.32 11.59
N ASP A 167 10.35 -1.71 12.77
CA ASP A 167 10.42 -2.42 14.07
C ASP A 167 9.09 -3.04 14.48
N GLY A 168 7.99 -2.67 13.85
CA GLY A 168 6.68 -3.27 14.10
C GLY A 168 6.67 -4.77 13.86
N ASP A 169 5.76 -5.47 14.50
CA ASP A 169 5.54 -6.91 14.31
C ASP A 169 4.45 -7.18 13.28
N PHE A 170 4.28 -8.44 12.92
CA PHE A 170 3.22 -8.95 12.05
C PHE A 170 3.09 -8.15 10.75
N LEU A 171 2.12 -7.23 10.68
CA LEU A 171 1.84 -6.41 9.49
C LEU A 171 2.44 -4.99 9.59
N LEU A 172 3.40 -4.78 10.50
CA LEU A 172 4.13 -3.52 10.72
C LEU A 172 3.28 -2.37 11.26
N THR A 173 2.10 -2.14 10.71
CA THR A 173 1.20 -1.02 11.06
C THR A 173 0.04 -1.44 11.94
N ALA A 174 -0.27 -2.73 11.99
CA ALA A 174 -1.40 -3.27 12.72
C ALA A 174 -1.04 -4.57 13.43
N THR A 175 -1.47 -4.68 14.68
CA THR A 175 -1.41 -5.89 15.49
C THR A 175 -2.47 -6.90 15.06
N GLU A 176 -2.32 -8.16 15.48
CA GLU A 176 -3.33 -9.21 15.25
C GLU A 176 -4.71 -8.81 15.81
N GLN A 177 -4.72 -8.17 16.98
CA GLN A 177 -5.96 -7.69 17.59
C GLN A 177 -6.62 -6.57 16.77
N GLU A 178 -5.85 -5.66 16.19
CA GLU A 178 -6.39 -4.60 15.33
C GLU A 178 -6.95 -5.19 14.04
N ILE A 179 -6.25 -6.14 13.40
CA ILE A 179 -6.76 -6.85 12.21
C ILE A 179 -8.07 -7.59 12.51
N SER A 180 -8.20 -8.24 13.67
CA SER A 180 -9.45 -8.94 14.05
C SER A 180 -10.66 -8.01 14.22
N ARG A 181 -10.44 -6.71 14.30
CA ARG A 181 -11.50 -5.69 14.42
C ARG A 181 -11.87 -5.03 13.09
N ILE A 182 -11.10 -5.24 12.03
CA ILE A 182 -11.40 -4.70 10.71
C ILE A 182 -12.65 -5.38 10.16
N ARG A 183 -13.70 -4.61 9.94
CA ARG A 183 -14.98 -5.07 9.39
C ARG A 183 -15.13 -4.82 7.90
N THR A 184 -14.30 -3.94 7.34
CA THR A 184 -14.24 -3.69 5.90
C THR A 184 -13.94 -5.01 5.18
N PRO A 185 -14.69 -5.38 4.13
CA PRO A 185 -14.42 -6.58 3.34
C PRO A 185 -13.01 -6.58 2.77
N LEU A 186 -12.29 -7.71 2.89
CA LEU A 186 -10.92 -7.89 2.43
C LEU A 186 -10.81 -9.06 1.44
N LEU A 187 -10.14 -8.83 0.32
CA LEU A 187 -9.64 -9.89 -0.54
C LEU A 187 -8.11 -9.91 -0.45
N ILE A 188 -7.54 -11.02 -0.02
CA ILE A 188 -6.09 -11.21 0.10
C ILE A 188 -5.61 -12.15 -1.00
N LEU A 189 -4.68 -11.71 -1.83
CA LEU A 189 -3.96 -12.52 -2.79
C LEU A 189 -2.60 -12.88 -2.17
N MET A 190 -2.38 -14.18 -1.93
CA MET A 190 -1.28 -14.67 -1.08
C MET A 190 0.10 -14.35 -1.64
N GLY A 191 0.99 -13.88 -0.74
CA GLY A 191 2.43 -13.80 -0.98
C GLY A 191 3.12 -15.17 -0.91
N ASN A 192 4.35 -15.28 -1.44
CA ASN A 192 5.11 -16.54 -1.42
C ASN A 192 6.63 -16.35 -1.57
N ASP A 193 7.15 -15.25 -1.08
CA ASP A 193 8.59 -14.95 -1.12
C ASP A 193 9.07 -14.31 0.19
N LEU A 194 10.36 -13.94 0.24
CA LEU A 194 11.01 -13.42 1.44
C LEU A 194 10.30 -12.19 2.03
N TYR A 195 9.86 -11.25 1.20
CA TYR A 195 9.18 -10.02 1.66
C TYR A 195 7.70 -10.23 1.91
N HIS A 196 7.11 -11.25 1.28
CA HIS A 196 5.68 -11.53 1.27
C HIS A 196 5.38 -12.95 1.79
N PRO A 197 5.58 -13.22 3.09
CA PRO A 197 5.39 -14.56 3.65
C PRO A 197 3.95 -15.04 3.50
N GLN A 198 3.78 -16.32 3.17
CA GLN A 198 2.45 -16.95 3.13
C GLN A 198 1.74 -16.85 4.49
N SER A 199 2.51 -16.97 5.58
CA SER A 199 2.02 -16.85 6.96
C SER A 199 1.33 -15.51 7.21
N THR A 200 1.85 -14.40 6.70
CA THR A 200 1.23 -13.08 6.79
C THR A 200 -0.14 -13.06 6.11
N SER A 201 -0.22 -13.52 4.86
CA SER A 201 -1.48 -13.53 4.10
C SER A 201 -2.54 -14.43 4.77
N ARG A 202 -2.16 -15.63 5.20
CA ARG A 202 -3.06 -16.55 5.92
C ARG A 202 -3.54 -15.96 7.24
N LYS A 203 -2.63 -15.39 8.02
CA LYS A 203 -2.98 -14.79 9.31
C LYS A 203 -3.93 -13.60 9.17
N ILE A 204 -3.76 -12.74 8.16
CA ILE A 204 -4.74 -11.67 7.87
C ILE A 204 -6.12 -12.27 7.57
N ALA A 205 -6.17 -13.29 6.71
CA ALA A 205 -7.42 -13.93 6.33
C ALA A 205 -8.11 -14.65 7.51
N ASP A 206 -7.34 -15.27 8.38
CA ASP A 206 -7.87 -15.98 9.57
C ASP A 206 -8.40 -15.01 10.64
N LEU A 207 -7.79 -13.82 10.76
CA LEU A 207 -8.14 -12.85 11.80
C LEU A 207 -9.26 -11.91 11.38
N ALA A 208 -9.23 -11.40 10.15
CA ALA A 208 -10.22 -10.42 9.70
C ALA A 208 -11.56 -11.10 9.37
N PRO A 209 -12.67 -10.70 10.02
CA PRO A 209 -13.92 -11.45 9.98
C PRO A 209 -14.61 -11.49 8.61
N ASN A 210 -14.28 -10.55 7.72
CA ASN A 210 -14.86 -10.46 6.38
C ASN A 210 -13.76 -10.60 5.31
N ALA A 211 -12.81 -11.50 5.53
CA ALA A 211 -11.69 -11.70 4.63
C ALA A 211 -11.86 -12.98 3.78
N THR A 212 -11.41 -12.90 2.53
CA THR A 212 -11.28 -14.04 1.61
C THR A 212 -9.82 -14.14 1.17
N LEU A 213 -9.26 -15.35 1.14
CA LEU A 213 -7.89 -15.63 0.70
C LEU A 213 -7.89 -16.31 -0.66
N LEU A 214 -7.17 -15.74 -1.62
CA LEU A 214 -6.84 -16.38 -2.90
C LEU A 214 -5.37 -16.81 -2.87
N GLU A 215 -5.13 -18.12 -2.77
CA GLU A 215 -3.77 -18.64 -2.58
C GLU A 215 -2.94 -18.68 -3.88
N LYS A 216 -3.59 -18.92 -5.03
CA LYS A 216 -2.93 -19.06 -6.33
C LYS A 216 -3.42 -17.98 -7.28
N TRP A 217 -2.52 -17.11 -7.73
CA TRP A 217 -2.90 -16.00 -8.59
C TRP A 217 -1.79 -15.49 -9.53
N LYS A 218 -0.49 -15.72 -9.23
CA LYS A 218 0.63 -15.09 -9.95
C LYS A 218 1.02 -15.75 -11.27
N SER A 219 0.80 -17.07 -11.41
CA SER A 219 1.18 -17.75 -12.66
C SER A 219 0.13 -17.52 -13.75
N SER A 220 0.56 -17.67 -15.01
CA SER A 220 -0.29 -17.50 -16.19
C SER A 220 -1.63 -18.26 -16.09
N ASP A 221 -1.61 -19.45 -15.49
CA ASP A 221 -2.78 -20.31 -15.35
C ASP A 221 -3.85 -19.76 -14.39
N PHE A 222 -3.46 -18.86 -13.50
CA PHE A 222 -4.34 -18.34 -12.45
C PHE A 222 -4.62 -16.84 -12.57
N LEU A 223 -3.89 -16.09 -13.41
CA LEU A 223 -4.04 -14.63 -13.52
C LEU A 223 -5.43 -14.20 -13.95
N GLU A 224 -6.04 -14.91 -14.92
CA GLU A 224 -7.39 -14.57 -15.40
C GLU A 224 -8.44 -14.81 -14.31
N GLY A 225 -8.34 -15.95 -13.60
CA GLY A 225 -9.21 -16.23 -12.45
C GLY A 225 -9.03 -15.22 -11.33
N ALA A 226 -7.80 -14.78 -11.06
CA ALA A 226 -7.51 -13.74 -10.08
C ALA A 226 -8.10 -12.39 -10.51
N ASN A 227 -7.99 -12.03 -11.78
CA ASN A 227 -8.58 -10.82 -12.33
C ASN A 227 -10.10 -10.81 -12.12
N THR A 228 -10.78 -11.89 -12.52
CA THR A 228 -12.22 -12.06 -12.31
C THR A 228 -12.59 -11.93 -10.84
N ALA A 229 -11.85 -12.63 -9.94
CA ALA A 229 -12.12 -12.58 -8.51
C ALA A 229 -11.98 -11.17 -7.91
N VAL A 230 -10.99 -10.39 -8.36
CA VAL A 230 -10.81 -9.00 -7.90
C VAL A 230 -11.95 -8.11 -8.40
N ILE A 231 -12.32 -8.21 -9.69
CA ILE A 231 -13.41 -7.41 -10.27
C ILE A 231 -14.74 -7.72 -9.59
N ASP A 232 -15.07 -9.01 -9.46
CA ASP A 232 -16.32 -9.46 -8.82
C ASP A 232 -16.38 -9.00 -7.35
N PHE A 233 -15.26 -9.12 -6.62
CA PHE A 233 -15.17 -8.65 -5.23
C PHE A 233 -15.40 -7.14 -5.11
N LEU A 234 -14.78 -6.32 -5.95
CA LEU A 234 -14.95 -4.87 -5.92
C LEU A 234 -16.38 -4.48 -6.28
N ASN A 235 -16.96 -5.07 -7.33
CA ASN A 235 -18.34 -4.83 -7.76
C ASN A 235 -19.38 -5.23 -6.69
N GLN A 236 -19.13 -6.31 -5.94
CA GLN A 236 -20.01 -6.74 -4.85
C GLN A 236 -20.10 -5.71 -3.71
N HIS A 237 -19.09 -4.85 -3.56
CA HIS A 237 -18.97 -3.90 -2.46
C HIS A 237 -19.03 -2.42 -2.90
N THR A 238 -19.51 -2.17 -4.11
CA THR A 238 -19.65 -0.80 -4.68
C THR A 238 -20.84 -0.02 -4.12
#